data_bc8a56d3165add1e6ec2d22db76760e0
#
_entry.id   bc8a56d3165add1e6ec2d22db76760e0
#
_cell.length_a   1.000
_cell.length_b   1.000
_cell.length_c   1.000
_cell.angle_alpha   90.00
_cell.angle_beta   90.00
_cell.angle_gamma   90.00
#
_symmetry.space_group_name_H-M   'P 1'
#
loop_
_entity.id
_entity.type
_entity.pdbx_description
1 polymer ?
#
loop_
_entity_poly.entity_id
_entity_poly.type
_entity_poly.pdbx_seq_one_letter_code
_entity_poly.pdbx_strand_id
1 'polypeptide(L)'
;FLPDAKLSWTKLADRARQTAFLVPGLEIVITDDRGIQTDPETGDVLGTVSETMRFDGGISEFAEYLATDEPVNDVMRLQGEASFTETVPMLDENGGMTPTDVDRDLGVDIALRWGSGYDTTVRSFVNIIATPKGGTHVQGFEQGLLRAFNAGLEGTRILKSSEEIVKDDVLEGLTAVVTVSLAEPQFEGQTKEVLGTPPVRRLVARIVEEKMTAFLTSAKAADKPVARTLMEKVVSASRTRVAARAHKENQRRKNALESSHLPPKLKDCRSSDPDVTELFIV
;
A
#
# COMPACT_ATOMS: atom_id res chain seq x y z
N PHE A 1 -2.77 29.26 19.66
CA PHE A 1 -4.08 28.59 19.52
C PHE A 1 -5.06 29.58 18.89
N LEU A 2 -5.77 29.17 17.84
CA LEU A 2 -6.82 29.97 17.23
C LEU A 2 -8.04 29.93 18.17
N PRO A 3 -8.63 31.07 18.55
CA PRO A 3 -9.72 31.11 19.49
C PRO A 3 -10.98 30.35 19.02
N ASP A 4 -11.11 30.15 17.71
CA ASP A 4 -12.24 29.44 17.08
C ASP A 4 -11.94 27.98 16.71
N ALA A 5 -10.79 27.44 17.14
CA ALA A 5 -10.41 26.06 16.87
C ALA A 5 -11.34 25.10 17.60
N LYS A 6 -12.13 24.34 16.84
CA LYS A 6 -13.00 23.27 17.36
C LYS A 6 -12.36 21.92 17.17
N LEU A 7 -12.32 21.11 18.23
CA LEU A 7 -11.95 19.71 18.13
C LEU A 7 -13.03 18.96 17.36
N SER A 8 -12.64 18.23 16.31
CA SER A 8 -13.55 17.34 15.59
C SER A 8 -13.62 15.99 16.29
N TRP A 9 -14.83 15.56 16.67
CA TRP A 9 -15.10 14.24 17.21
C TRP A 9 -14.57 13.14 16.30
N THR A 10 -14.94 13.18 15.03
CA THR A 10 -14.53 12.19 14.02
C THR A 10 -13.02 12.03 13.94
N LYS A 11 -12.28 13.15 13.85
CA LYS A 11 -10.81 13.10 13.76
C LYS A 11 -10.17 12.52 15.02
N LEU A 12 -10.74 12.81 16.19
CA LEU A 12 -10.25 12.29 17.45
C LEU A 12 -10.54 10.79 17.58
N ALA A 13 -11.77 10.38 17.26
CA ALA A 13 -12.19 8.99 17.27
C ALA A 13 -11.37 8.14 16.27
N ASP A 14 -11.16 8.62 15.05
CA ASP A 14 -10.33 7.94 14.05
C ASP A 14 -8.87 7.76 14.53
N ARG A 15 -8.31 8.78 15.18
CA ARG A 15 -6.96 8.70 15.73
C ARG A 15 -6.86 7.70 16.88
N ALA A 16 -7.83 7.68 17.77
CA ALA A 16 -7.90 6.74 18.88
C ALA A 16 -8.09 5.31 18.37
N ARG A 17 -8.96 5.10 17.39
CA ARG A 17 -9.20 3.81 16.75
C ARG A 17 -7.91 3.27 16.11
N GLN A 18 -7.21 4.10 15.35
CA GLN A 18 -5.90 3.73 14.79
C GLN A 18 -4.91 3.30 15.88
N THR A 19 -4.84 4.05 16.98
CA THR A 19 -3.93 3.72 18.09
C THR A 19 -4.33 2.42 18.77
N ALA A 20 -5.63 2.18 18.99
CA ALA A 20 -6.12 0.96 19.59
C ALA A 20 -5.83 -0.29 18.72
N PHE A 21 -5.91 -0.18 17.39
CA PHE A 21 -5.48 -1.25 16.47
C PHE A 21 -3.97 -1.51 16.50
N LEU A 22 -3.16 -0.47 16.66
CA LEU A 22 -1.70 -0.60 16.65
C LEU A 22 -1.12 -1.17 17.96
N VAL A 23 -1.89 -1.11 19.04
CA VAL A 23 -1.50 -1.62 20.37
C VAL A 23 -2.54 -2.64 20.82
N PRO A 24 -2.41 -3.92 20.47
CA PRO A 24 -3.38 -4.95 20.81
C PRO A 24 -3.70 -4.99 22.29
N GLY A 25 -4.99 -5.05 22.65
CA GLY A 25 -5.47 -5.09 24.02
C GLY A 25 -5.57 -3.72 24.72
N LEU A 26 -5.09 -2.63 24.10
CA LEU A 26 -5.29 -1.28 24.61
C LEU A 26 -6.76 -0.88 24.48
N GLU A 27 -7.37 -0.52 25.60
CA GLU A 27 -8.72 0.06 25.63
C GLU A 27 -8.64 1.58 25.69
N ILE A 28 -9.27 2.24 24.73
CA ILE A 28 -9.39 3.71 24.68
C ILE A 28 -10.88 4.07 24.73
N VAL A 29 -11.24 4.86 25.73
CA VAL A 29 -12.59 5.41 25.86
C VAL A 29 -12.55 6.91 25.56
N ILE A 30 -13.37 7.36 24.63
CA ILE A 30 -13.54 8.78 24.31
C ILE A 30 -14.97 9.17 24.64
N THR A 31 -15.12 10.30 25.31
CA THR A 31 -16.41 10.85 25.65
C THR A 31 -16.48 12.32 25.22
N ASP A 32 -17.55 12.71 24.56
CA ASP A 32 -17.81 14.11 24.16
C ASP A 32 -18.91 14.72 25.03
N ASP A 33 -18.50 15.60 25.95
CA ASP A 33 -19.38 16.31 26.87
C ASP A 33 -19.77 17.72 26.37
N ARG A 34 -19.39 18.11 25.14
CA ARG A 34 -19.55 19.49 24.64
C ARG A 34 -20.95 19.85 24.19
N GLY A 35 -21.85 18.92 24.11
CA GLY A 35 -23.19 19.23 23.68
C GLY A 35 -24.14 18.04 23.72
N ILE A 36 -25.40 18.40 23.84
CA ILE A 36 -26.53 17.50 23.69
C ILE A 36 -26.69 17.24 22.18
N GLN A 37 -26.44 16.02 21.75
CA GLN A 37 -26.78 15.64 20.39
C GLN A 37 -28.28 15.31 20.30
N THR A 38 -28.93 15.78 19.27
CA THR A 38 -30.31 15.40 18.94
C THR A 38 -30.27 14.38 17.80
N ASP A 39 -31.07 13.33 17.92
CA ASP A 39 -31.31 12.39 16.83
C ASP A 39 -31.88 13.16 15.63
N PRO A 40 -31.23 13.08 14.46
CA PRO A 40 -31.67 13.82 13.29
C PRO A 40 -33.04 13.37 12.74
N GLU A 41 -33.52 12.16 13.09
CA GLU A 41 -34.80 11.63 12.63
C GLU A 41 -35.93 11.86 13.66
N THR A 42 -35.66 11.72 14.94
CA THR A 42 -36.68 11.82 15.98
C THR A 42 -36.65 13.14 16.74
N GLY A 43 -35.55 13.88 16.71
CA GLY A 43 -35.36 15.12 17.46
C GLY A 43 -35.09 14.88 18.96
N ASP A 44 -34.97 13.63 19.40
CA ASP A 44 -34.70 13.27 20.75
C ASP A 44 -33.29 13.67 21.21
N VAL A 45 -33.15 14.08 22.43
CA VAL A 45 -31.87 14.42 23.04
C VAL A 45 -31.09 13.14 23.33
N LEU A 46 -30.14 12.86 22.49
CA LEU A 46 -29.12 11.83 22.74
C LEU A 46 -28.10 12.41 23.71
N GLY A 47 -27.91 11.77 24.84
CA GLY A 47 -26.95 12.19 25.84
C GLY A 47 -25.50 12.27 25.32
N THR A 48 -24.55 12.32 26.23
CA THR A 48 -23.11 12.28 25.96
C THR A 48 -22.74 11.16 24.99
N VAL A 49 -22.02 11.47 23.92
CA VAL A 49 -21.51 10.45 22.99
C VAL A 49 -20.23 9.85 23.56
N SER A 50 -20.24 8.55 23.81
CA SER A 50 -19.07 7.81 24.27
C SER A 50 -18.78 6.63 23.35
N GLU A 51 -17.53 6.44 22.96
CA GLU A 51 -17.07 5.32 22.14
C GLU A 51 -15.91 4.62 22.86
N THR A 52 -16.01 3.29 22.99
CA THR A 52 -14.96 2.45 23.55
C THR A 52 -14.32 1.64 22.42
N MET A 53 -13.01 1.69 22.34
CA MET A 53 -12.21 1.07 21.28
C MET A 53 -11.19 0.12 21.90
N ARG A 54 -11.30 -1.18 21.58
CA ARG A 54 -10.34 -2.21 21.97
C ARG A 54 -10.32 -3.28 20.89
N PHE A 55 -9.12 -3.60 20.37
CA PHE A 55 -8.91 -4.54 19.28
C PHE A 55 -7.79 -5.50 19.66
N ASP A 56 -8.16 -6.74 19.98
CA ASP A 56 -7.18 -7.76 20.40
C ASP A 56 -6.45 -8.39 19.18
N GLY A 57 -7.04 -8.36 17.99
CA GLY A 57 -6.44 -8.82 16.72
C GLY A 57 -5.40 -7.87 16.12
N GLY A 58 -5.28 -6.66 16.64
CA GLY A 58 -4.26 -5.70 16.25
C GLY A 58 -4.33 -5.29 14.78
N ILE A 59 -3.16 -5.25 14.10
CA ILE A 59 -3.10 -4.79 12.70
C ILE A 59 -3.81 -5.73 11.72
N SER A 60 -4.04 -7.00 12.07
CA SER A 60 -4.82 -7.91 11.23
C SER A 60 -6.29 -7.49 11.21
N GLU A 61 -6.86 -7.21 12.38
CA GLU A 61 -8.21 -6.69 12.52
C GLU A 61 -8.34 -5.29 11.89
N PHE A 62 -7.26 -4.49 11.95
CA PHE A 62 -7.22 -3.19 11.27
C PHE A 62 -7.28 -3.34 9.75
N ALA A 63 -6.57 -4.30 9.17
CA ALA A 63 -6.63 -4.56 7.73
C ALA A 63 -8.04 -5.02 7.30
N GLU A 64 -8.73 -5.84 8.11
CA GLU A 64 -10.12 -6.21 7.89
C GLU A 64 -11.06 -5.00 7.97
N TYR A 65 -10.90 -4.16 8.98
CA TYR A 65 -11.68 -2.94 9.15
C TYR A 65 -11.55 -1.95 7.96
N LEU A 66 -10.35 -1.85 7.39
CA LEU A 66 -10.09 -0.97 6.24
C LEU A 66 -10.62 -1.52 4.92
N ALA A 67 -10.80 -2.82 4.83
CA ALA A 67 -11.21 -3.49 3.60
C ALA A 67 -12.73 -3.39 3.42
N THR A 68 -13.17 -2.88 2.29
CA THR A 68 -14.59 -2.62 1.98
C THR A 68 -15.18 -3.59 0.97
N ASP A 69 -14.33 -4.44 0.37
CA ASP A 69 -14.68 -5.35 -0.71
C ASP A 69 -14.61 -6.83 -0.29
N GLU A 70 -15.19 -7.71 -1.10
CA GLU A 70 -15.16 -9.16 -0.90
C GLU A 70 -13.71 -9.68 -0.92
N PRO A 71 -13.32 -10.51 0.08
CA PRO A 71 -11.96 -11.01 0.18
C PRO A 71 -11.64 -12.03 -0.92
N VAL A 72 -10.47 -11.91 -1.53
CA VAL A 72 -9.86 -12.96 -2.36
C VAL A 72 -9.09 -13.93 -1.49
N ASN A 73 -8.53 -13.46 -0.39
CA ASN A 73 -7.86 -14.24 0.64
C ASN A 73 -8.11 -13.66 2.03
N ASP A 74 -7.96 -14.50 3.05
CA ASP A 74 -7.95 -14.05 4.44
C ASP A 74 -6.76 -13.13 4.71
N VAL A 75 -6.85 -12.30 5.76
CA VAL A 75 -5.73 -11.44 6.14
C VAL A 75 -4.49 -12.27 6.44
N MET A 76 -3.43 -12.01 5.70
CA MET A 76 -2.10 -12.57 5.93
C MET A 76 -1.26 -11.63 6.78
N ARG A 77 -0.42 -12.18 7.66
CA ARG A 77 0.51 -11.41 8.47
C ARG A 77 1.94 -11.80 8.15
N LEU A 78 2.75 -10.80 7.77
CA LEU A 78 4.17 -10.94 7.50
C LEU A 78 4.94 -10.28 8.62
N GLN A 79 5.72 -11.05 9.34
CA GLN A 79 6.55 -10.57 10.46
C GLN A 79 8.00 -10.93 10.24
N GLY A 80 8.90 -10.03 10.65
CA GLY A 80 10.32 -10.27 10.59
C GLY A 80 11.11 -9.22 11.36
N GLU A 81 12.34 -9.58 11.66
CA GLU A 81 13.29 -8.70 12.32
C GLU A 81 14.57 -8.62 11.49
N ALA A 82 15.23 -7.50 11.53
CA ALA A 82 16.51 -7.27 10.90
C ALA A 82 17.29 -6.24 11.68
N SER A 83 18.60 -6.20 11.48
CA SER A 83 19.47 -5.18 12.05
C SER A 83 20.31 -4.53 10.95
N PHE A 84 20.75 -3.31 11.20
CA PHE A 84 21.72 -2.59 10.36
C PHE A 84 22.59 -1.72 11.24
N THR A 85 23.80 -1.44 10.76
CA THR A 85 24.74 -0.55 11.44
C THR A 85 24.60 0.84 10.83
N GLU A 86 24.51 1.86 11.67
CA GLU A 86 24.46 3.26 11.31
C GLU A 86 25.63 4.00 11.97
N THR A 87 26.39 4.75 11.16
CA THR A 87 27.45 5.60 11.71
C THR A 87 26.86 6.93 12.14
N VAL A 88 26.85 7.21 13.44
CA VAL A 88 26.33 8.45 14.01
C VAL A 88 27.42 9.23 14.75
N PRO A 89 27.39 10.57 14.73
CA PRO A 89 28.30 11.36 15.54
C PRO A 89 27.91 11.23 17.02
N MET A 90 28.80 10.69 17.82
CA MET A 90 28.65 10.59 19.28
C MET A 90 29.69 11.48 20.00
N LEU A 91 29.26 12.00 21.13
CA LEU A 91 30.15 12.80 21.99
C LEU A 91 31.18 11.86 22.66
N ASP A 92 32.47 12.13 22.45
CA ASP A 92 33.54 11.42 23.13
C ASP A 92 33.80 11.97 24.55
N GLU A 93 34.66 11.28 25.32
CA GLU A 93 35.00 11.68 26.70
C GLU A 93 35.65 13.06 26.79
N ASN A 94 36.17 13.60 25.68
CA ASN A 94 36.83 14.90 25.60
C ASN A 94 35.89 16.01 25.08
N GLY A 95 34.60 15.69 24.84
CA GLY A 95 33.63 16.65 24.33
C GLY A 95 33.69 16.84 22.82
N GLY A 96 34.46 16.01 22.09
CA GLY A 96 34.50 15.98 20.63
C GLY A 96 33.41 15.09 20.03
N MET A 97 33.00 15.39 18.80
CA MET A 97 32.05 14.50 18.04
C MET A 97 32.87 13.50 17.23
N THR A 98 32.76 12.23 17.56
CA THR A 98 33.41 11.15 16.82
C THR A 98 32.38 10.27 16.10
N PRO A 99 32.61 9.90 14.83
CA PRO A 99 31.76 8.94 14.13
C PRO A 99 31.83 7.58 14.82
N THR A 100 30.69 7.08 15.29
CA THR A 100 30.60 5.81 16.00
C THR A 100 29.55 4.93 15.32
N ASP A 101 29.90 3.68 15.11
CA ASP A 101 28.99 2.71 14.54
C ASP A 101 28.04 2.18 15.62
N VAL A 102 26.74 2.30 15.37
CA VAL A 102 25.67 1.86 16.27
C VAL A 102 24.78 0.86 15.53
N ASP A 103 24.57 -0.28 16.15
CA ASP A 103 23.63 -1.26 15.62
C ASP A 103 22.19 -0.84 15.94
N ARG A 104 21.34 -0.91 14.92
CA ARG A 104 19.90 -0.56 14.97
C ARG A 104 19.07 -1.77 14.65
N ASP A 105 18.13 -2.09 15.50
CA ASP A 105 17.15 -3.14 15.26
C ASP A 105 15.93 -2.58 14.55
N LEU A 106 15.43 -3.36 13.59
CA LEU A 106 14.23 -3.09 12.82
C LEU A 106 13.26 -4.26 12.99
N GLY A 107 12.09 -4.00 13.58
CA GLY A 107 10.95 -4.90 13.54
C GLY A 107 10.03 -4.54 12.38
N VAL A 108 9.51 -5.54 11.68
CA VAL A 108 8.54 -5.39 10.58
C VAL A 108 7.32 -6.22 10.90
N ASP A 109 6.16 -5.61 10.84
CA ASP A 109 4.89 -6.29 11.05
C ASP A 109 3.85 -5.74 10.07
N ILE A 110 3.38 -6.58 9.16
CA ILE A 110 2.53 -6.19 8.05
C ILE A 110 1.32 -7.12 8.01
N ALA A 111 0.12 -6.53 7.95
CA ALA A 111 -1.11 -7.27 7.67
C ALA A 111 -1.62 -6.85 6.30
N LEU A 112 -1.98 -7.82 5.47
CA LEU A 112 -2.42 -7.54 4.11
C LEU A 112 -3.44 -8.57 3.61
N ARG A 113 -4.34 -8.13 2.74
CA ARG A 113 -5.26 -8.99 1.99
C ARG A 113 -5.57 -8.36 0.63
N TRP A 114 -5.93 -9.19 -0.34
CA TRP A 114 -6.50 -8.72 -1.59
C TRP A 114 -8.02 -8.90 -1.58
N GLY A 115 -8.72 -7.94 -2.11
CA GLY A 115 -10.14 -7.99 -2.36
C GLY A 115 -10.46 -8.10 -3.86
N SER A 116 -11.76 -8.21 -4.17
CA SER A 116 -12.27 -8.29 -5.54
C SER A 116 -12.23 -6.95 -6.29
N GLY A 117 -12.11 -5.84 -5.56
CA GLY A 117 -12.06 -4.49 -6.10
C GLY A 117 -10.74 -4.12 -6.75
N TYR A 118 -10.64 -2.86 -7.17
CA TYR A 118 -9.47 -2.28 -7.85
C TYR A 118 -8.70 -1.30 -6.96
N ASP A 119 -9.34 -0.80 -5.90
CA ASP A 119 -8.76 0.24 -5.05
C ASP A 119 -7.65 -0.31 -4.17
N THR A 120 -6.57 0.45 -4.06
CA THR A 120 -5.44 0.14 -3.19
C THR A 120 -5.52 0.97 -1.92
N THR A 121 -5.56 0.32 -0.77
CA THR A 121 -5.53 0.97 0.53
C THR A 121 -4.31 0.53 1.32
N VAL A 122 -3.34 1.43 1.49
CA VAL A 122 -2.15 1.19 2.31
C VAL A 122 -2.11 2.20 3.45
N ARG A 123 -2.08 1.70 4.68
CA ARG A 123 -1.83 2.50 5.89
C ARG A 123 -0.47 2.14 6.44
N SER A 124 0.36 3.14 6.71
CA SER A 124 1.72 2.89 7.16
C SER A 124 2.06 3.64 8.44
N PHE A 125 2.86 3.00 9.28
CA PHE A 125 3.20 3.48 10.61
C PHE A 125 4.65 3.16 10.95
N VAL A 126 5.26 4.06 11.74
CA VAL A 126 6.57 3.88 12.36
C VAL A 126 6.42 4.13 13.84
N ASN A 127 6.66 3.13 14.69
CA ASN A 127 6.47 3.24 16.15
C ASN A 127 5.12 3.89 16.51
N ILE A 128 4.01 3.39 15.97
CA ILE A 128 2.65 3.92 16.13
C ILE A 128 2.39 5.33 15.51
N ILE A 129 3.40 5.99 14.95
CA ILE A 129 3.24 7.28 14.26
C ILE A 129 2.80 6.99 12.82
N ALA A 130 1.66 7.57 12.43
CA ALA A 130 1.18 7.45 11.06
C ALA A 130 2.09 8.18 10.09
N THR A 131 2.41 7.53 8.97
CA THR A 131 3.20 8.09 7.87
C THR A 131 2.35 8.14 6.59
N PRO A 132 1.42 9.09 6.49
CA PRO A 132 0.42 9.12 5.42
C PRO A 132 1.02 9.27 4.01
N LYS A 133 2.23 9.79 3.90
CA LYS A 133 2.98 9.90 2.64
C LYS A 133 3.97 8.74 2.44
N GLY A 134 3.94 7.73 3.31
CA GLY A 134 4.78 6.54 3.22
C GLY A 134 6.23 6.78 3.64
N GLY A 135 7.16 6.37 2.79
CA GLY A 135 8.60 6.45 3.02
C GLY A 135 9.31 5.15 2.68
N THR A 136 10.53 4.98 3.18
CA THR A 136 11.39 3.83 2.84
C THR A 136 10.78 2.47 3.16
N HIS A 137 9.99 2.35 4.23
CA HIS A 137 9.31 1.10 4.61
C HIS A 137 8.20 0.71 3.61
N VAL A 138 7.39 1.69 3.14
CA VAL A 138 6.36 1.43 2.12
C VAL A 138 7.01 1.09 0.78
N GLN A 139 8.05 1.83 0.38
CA GLN A 139 8.81 1.53 -0.84
C GLN A 139 9.42 0.10 -0.79
N GLY A 140 9.93 -0.28 0.38
CA GLY A 140 10.43 -1.64 0.62
C GLY A 140 9.34 -2.69 0.51
N PHE A 141 8.19 -2.44 1.11
CA PHE A 141 7.02 -3.32 1.04
C PHE A 141 6.56 -3.54 -0.42
N GLU A 142 6.33 -2.48 -1.16
CA GLU A 142 5.93 -2.54 -2.57
C GLU A 142 6.94 -3.29 -3.45
N GLN A 143 8.24 -3.01 -3.24
CA GLN A 143 9.32 -3.67 -3.97
C GLN A 143 9.42 -5.16 -3.62
N GLY A 144 9.30 -5.51 -2.34
CA GLY A 144 9.31 -6.90 -1.87
C GLY A 144 8.14 -7.71 -2.42
N LEU A 145 6.94 -7.14 -2.43
CA LEU A 145 5.77 -7.78 -3.04
C LEU A 145 5.98 -8.05 -4.54
N LEU A 146 6.41 -7.04 -5.30
CA LEU A 146 6.65 -7.21 -6.73
C LEU A 146 7.68 -8.32 -7.01
N ARG A 147 8.77 -8.39 -6.26
CA ARG A 147 9.78 -9.43 -6.40
C ARG A 147 9.22 -10.81 -6.06
N ALA A 148 8.44 -10.90 -4.98
CA ALA A 148 7.84 -12.15 -4.57
C ALA A 148 6.87 -12.71 -5.61
N PHE A 149 6.02 -11.86 -6.19
CA PHE A 149 5.11 -12.28 -7.27
C PHE A 149 5.87 -12.69 -8.53
N ASN A 150 6.91 -11.96 -8.92
CA ASN A 150 7.76 -12.39 -10.05
C ASN A 150 8.38 -13.76 -9.79
N ALA A 151 8.97 -13.98 -8.60
CA ALA A 151 9.53 -15.26 -8.22
C ALA A 151 8.48 -16.39 -8.15
N GLY A 152 7.29 -16.10 -7.60
CA GLY A 152 6.19 -17.07 -7.53
C GLY A 152 5.60 -17.45 -8.88
N LEU A 153 5.63 -16.52 -9.86
CA LEU A 153 5.15 -16.75 -11.21
C LEU A 153 6.19 -17.44 -12.10
N GLU A 154 7.46 -17.41 -11.73
CA GLU A 154 8.54 -18.05 -12.47
C GLU A 154 8.30 -19.56 -12.61
N GLY A 155 8.41 -20.08 -13.82
CA GLY A 155 8.16 -21.49 -14.10
C GLY A 155 6.69 -21.93 -14.08
N THR A 156 5.74 -21.03 -13.75
CA THR A 156 4.31 -21.28 -13.86
C THR A 156 3.83 -21.06 -15.31
N ARG A 157 2.65 -21.63 -15.63
CA ARG A 157 1.99 -21.34 -16.93
C ARG A 157 0.96 -20.19 -16.83
N ILE A 158 0.90 -19.49 -15.70
CA ILE A 158 -0.06 -18.42 -15.46
C ILE A 158 0.35 -17.17 -16.22
N LEU A 159 1.64 -16.81 -16.15
CA LEU A 159 2.24 -15.70 -16.89
C LEU A 159 2.91 -16.20 -18.18
N LYS A 160 2.62 -15.58 -19.30
CA LYS A 160 3.30 -15.88 -20.57
C LYS A 160 4.64 -15.17 -20.62
N SER A 161 5.60 -15.71 -21.37
CA SER A 161 6.95 -15.14 -21.51
C SER A 161 7.00 -13.72 -22.09
N SER A 162 5.94 -13.30 -22.79
CA SER A 162 5.79 -11.95 -23.34
C SER A 162 5.04 -10.98 -22.42
N GLU A 163 4.54 -11.45 -21.29
CA GLU A 163 3.77 -10.66 -20.32
C GLU A 163 4.69 -10.24 -19.17
N GLU A 164 4.51 -9.04 -18.65
CA GLU A 164 5.24 -8.48 -17.52
C GLU A 164 4.26 -7.92 -16.50
N ILE A 165 4.52 -8.19 -15.24
CA ILE A 165 3.80 -7.57 -14.12
C ILE A 165 4.57 -6.37 -13.60
N VAL A 166 3.85 -5.32 -13.24
CA VAL A 166 4.41 -4.13 -12.60
C VAL A 166 3.82 -3.96 -11.20
N LYS A 167 4.38 -3.05 -10.44
CA LYS A 167 3.96 -2.76 -9.08
C LYS A 167 2.45 -2.54 -8.96
N ASP A 168 1.88 -1.73 -9.84
CA ASP A 168 0.46 -1.37 -9.80
C ASP A 168 -0.46 -2.58 -9.99
N ASP A 169 -0.05 -3.58 -10.78
CA ASP A 169 -0.79 -4.82 -10.96
C ASP A 169 -0.86 -5.65 -9.66
N VAL A 170 0.24 -5.64 -8.89
CA VAL A 170 0.32 -6.34 -7.60
C VAL A 170 -0.50 -5.62 -6.53
N LEU A 171 -0.54 -4.29 -6.59
CA LEU A 171 -1.24 -3.46 -5.61
C LEU A 171 -2.75 -3.36 -5.87
N GLU A 172 -3.23 -3.75 -7.04
CA GLU A 172 -4.66 -3.68 -7.39
C GLU A 172 -5.53 -4.52 -6.45
N GLY A 173 -6.45 -3.86 -5.77
CA GLY A 173 -7.34 -4.47 -4.76
C GLY A 173 -6.65 -4.83 -3.45
N LEU A 174 -5.43 -4.33 -3.21
CA LEU A 174 -4.70 -4.59 -1.97
C LEU A 174 -5.14 -3.67 -0.84
N THR A 175 -5.49 -4.25 0.29
CA THR A 175 -5.58 -3.55 1.58
C THR A 175 -4.43 -4.01 2.47
N ALA A 176 -3.60 -3.07 2.95
CA ALA A 176 -2.45 -3.38 3.79
C ALA A 176 -2.26 -2.36 4.92
N VAL A 177 -1.82 -2.88 6.06
CA VAL A 177 -1.30 -2.10 7.19
C VAL A 177 0.17 -2.46 7.35
N VAL A 178 1.05 -1.50 7.10
CA VAL A 178 2.51 -1.67 7.14
C VAL A 178 3.06 -0.98 8.37
N THR A 179 3.57 -1.73 9.32
CA THR A 179 4.19 -1.19 10.54
C THR A 179 5.65 -1.57 10.63
N VAL A 180 6.46 -0.63 11.06
CA VAL A 180 7.86 -0.88 11.40
C VAL A 180 8.17 -0.28 12.76
N SER A 181 8.99 -0.98 13.55
CA SER A 181 9.55 -0.51 14.81
C SER A 181 11.05 -0.26 14.67
N LEU A 182 11.48 0.91 15.07
CA LEU A 182 12.86 1.38 14.93
C LEU A 182 13.20 2.33 16.08
N ALA A 183 14.35 2.15 16.73
CA ALA A 183 14.71 2.93 17.91
C ALA A 183 14.82 4.45 17.63
N GLU A 184 15.46 4.84 16.55
CA GLU A 184 15.67 6.23 16.15
C GLU A 184 15.32 6.46 14.66
N PRO A 185 14.01 6.53 14.33
CA PRO A 185 13.59 6.75 12.94
C PRO A 185 13.93 8.16 12.46
N GLN A 186 14.52 8.26 11.29
CA GLN A 186 14.75 9.53 10.61
C GLN A 186 13.55 9.84 9.71
N PHE A 187 12.88 10.95 9.94
CA PHE A 187 11.75 11.40 9.13
C PHE A 187 12.14 12.56 8.22
N GLU A 188 11.51 12.61 7.05
CA GLU A 188 11.59 13.76 6.18
C GLU A 188 10.66 14.87 6.72
N GLY A 189 11.23 15.81 7.46
CA GLY A 189 10.52 16.96 8.01
C GLY A 189 9.83 16.75 9.36
N GLN A 190 9.42 17.88 9.95
CA GLN A 190 8.88 17.96 11.31
C GLN A 190 7.51 17.27 11.47
N THR A 191 6.75 17.16 10.40
CA THR A 191 5.41 16.53 10.44
C THR A 191 5.45 15.01 10.54
N LYS A 192 6.63 14.39 10.36
CA LYS A 192 6.87 12.94 10.44
C LYS A 192 6.01 12.11 9.47
N GLU A 193 5.63 12.69 8.33
CA GLU A 193 4.75 12.04 7.36
C GLU A 193 5.44 11.02 6.47
N VAL A 194 6.79 11.09 6.37
CA VAL A 194 7.61 10.24 5.52
C VAL A 194 8.79 9.69 6.31
N LEU A 195 8.98 8.37 6.32
CA LEU A 195 10.19 7.75 6.86
C LEU A 195 11.33 7.85 5.85
N GLY A 196 12.44 8.49 6.25
CA GLY A 196 13.62 8.69 5.41
C GLY A 196 14.76 7.70 5.62
N THR A 197 14.77 6.89 6.69
CA THR A 197 15.89 5.99 7.06
C THR A 197 16.23 5.02 5.91
N PRO A 198 17.40 5.18 5.20
CA PRO A 198 17.63 4.48 3.93
C PRO A 198 17.74 2.95 4.03
N PRO A 199 18.39 2.34 5.06
CA PRO A 199 18.52 0.89 5.17
C PRO A 199 17.19 0.15 5.28
N VAL A 200 16.15 0.80 5.84
CA VAL A 200 14.82 0.20 6.06
C VAL A 200 14.21 -0.31 4.76
N ARG A 201 14.36 0.43 3.66
CA ARG A 201 13.82 0.03 2.35
C ARG A 201 14.29 -1.37 1.93
N ARG A 202 15.60 -1.60 2.01
CA ARG A 202 16.19 -2.89 1.60
C ARG A 202 15.80 -4.02 2.54
N LEU A 203 15.76 -3.74 3.85
CA LEU A 203 15.47 -4.75 4.86
C LEU A 203 13.99 -5.17 4.80
N VAL A 204 13.08 -4.23 4.71
CA VAL A 204 11.65 -4.51 4.54
C VAL A 204 11.40 -5.27 3.23
N ALA A 205 12.03 -4.84 2.11
CA ALA A 205 11.88 -5.53 0.83
C ALA A 205 12.31 -6.99 0.92
N ARG A 206 13.43 -7.28 1.59
CA ARG A 206 13.93 -8.64 1.79
C ARG A 206 12.97 -9.50 2.62
N ILE A 207 12.48 -8.98 3.75
CA ILE A 207 11.56 -9.70 4.63
C ILE A 207 10.25 -10.02 3.90
N VAL A 208 9.68 -9.03 3.20
CA VAL A 208 8.44 -9.19 2.45
C VAL A 208 8.62 -10.18 1.30
N GLU A 209 9.70 -10.06 0.52
CA GLU A 209 10.03 -10.95 -0.58
C GLU A 209 10.16 -12.40 -0.08
N GLU A 210 10.93 -12.63 0.99
CA GLU A 210 11.14 -13.97 1.57
C GLU A 210 9.82 -14.59 2.03
N LYS A 211 9.05 -13.88 2.86
CA LYS A 211 7.81 -14.41 3.45
C LYS A 211 6.75 -14.64 2.38
N MET A 212 6.59 -13.70 1.45
CA MET A 212 5.57 -13.80 0.43
C MET A 212 5.93 -14.84 -0.64
N THR A 213 7.20 -14.95 -1.04
CA THR A 213 7.66 -16.01 -1.95
C THR A 213 7.44 -17.39 -1.33
N ALA A 214 7.78 -17.54 -0.04
CA ALA A 214 7.55 -18.79 0.69
C ALA A 214 6.06 -19.20 0.70
N PHE A 215 5.15 -18.21 0.80
CA PHE A 215 3.71 -18.45 0.69
C PHE A 215 3.30 -18.82 -0.74
N LEU A 216 3.71 -18.03 -1.74
CA LEU A 216 3.30 -18.22 -3.14
C LEU A 216 3.84 -19.55 -3.73
N THR A 217 4.98 -20.04 -3.24
CA THR A 217 5.59 -21.30 -3.67
C THR A 217 5.33 -22.46 -2.70
N SER A 218 4.44 -22.25 -1.70
CA SER A 218 4.17 -23.23 -0.65
C SER A 218 3.66 -24.56 -1.23
N ALA A 219 4.20 -25.65 -0.71
CA ALA A 219 3.74 -27.00 -1.03
C ALA A 219 2.48 -27.43 -0.24
N LYS A 220 2.06 -26.65 0.77
CA LYS A 220 0.90 -26.97 1.62
C LYS A 220 -0.38 -26.93 0.83
N ALA A 221 -1.24 -27.93 1.05
CA ALA A 221 -2.52 -28.07 0.33
C ALA A 221 -3.47 -26.87 0.57
N ALA A 222 -3.41 -26.24 1.74
CA ALA A 222 -4.23 -25.07 2.07
C ALA A 222 -3.77 -23.80 1.35
N ASP A 223 -2.45 -23.61 1.18
CA ASP A 223 -1.89 -22.39 0.62
C ASP A 223 -2.00 -22.35 -0.92
N LYS A 224 -1.84 -23.51 -1.57
CA LYS A 224 -1.80 -23.62 -3.04
C LYS A 224 -2.97 -22.97 -3.79
N PRO A 225 -4.25 -23.22 -3.44
CA PRO A 225 -5.37 -22.60 -4.15
C PRO A 225 -5.38 -21.09 -3.97
N VAL A 226 -5.07 -20.59 -2.76
CA VAL A 226 -5.04 -19.17 -2.45
C VAL A 226 -3.90 -18.49 -3.21
N ALA A 227 -2.68 -19.05 -3.16
CA ALA A 227 -1.52 -18.55 -3.89
C ALA A 227 -1.78 -18.47 -5.40
N ARG A 228 -2.41 -19.52 -5.96
CA ARG A 228 -2.79 -19.56 -7.37
C ARG A 228 -3.80 -18.47 -7.72
N THR A 229 -4.85 -18.31 -6.93
CA THR A 229 -5.88 -17.28 -7.15
C THR A 229 -5.27 -15.88 -7.10
N LEU A 230 -4.35 -15.61 -6.16
CA LEU A 230 -3.64 -14.34 -6.07
C LEU A 230 -2.76 -14.08 -7.31
N MET A 231 -2.00 -15.08 -7.75
CA MET A 231 -1.18 -14.97 -8.96
C MET A 231 -2.03 -14.73 -10.21
N GLU A 232 -3.16 -15.43 -10.34
CA GLU A 232 -4.11 -15.24 -11.45
C GLU A 232 -4.72 -13.84 -11.43
N LYS A 233 -5.08 -13.30 -10.24
CA LYS A 233 -5.57 -11.93 -10.09
C LYS A 233 -4.54 -10.91 -10.58
N VAL A 234 -3.30 -10.99 -10.12
CA VAL A 234 -2.23 -10.07 -10.51
C VAL A 234 -1.95 -10.12 -12.01
N VAL A 235 -1.92 -11.30 -12.61
CA VAL A 235 -1.74 -11.44 -14.06
C VAL A 235 -2.95 -10.91 -14.83
N SER A 236 -4.17 -11.08 -14.31
CA SER A 236 -5.38 -10.48 -14.89
C SER A 236 -5.33 -8.95 -14.86
N ALA A 237 -4.87 -8.35 -13.75
CA ALA A 237 -4.67 -6.90 -13.63
C ALA A 237 -3.67 -6.40 -14.68
N SER A 238 -2.53 -7.08 -14.85
CA SER A 238 -1.53 -6.77 -15.89
C SER A 238 -2.14 -6.79 -17.31
N ARG A 239 -2.91 -7.83 -17.63
CA ARG A 239 -3.57 -7.95 -18.95
C ARG A 239 -4.59 -6.82 -19.17
N THR A 240 -5.37 -6.47 -18.16
CA THR A 240 -6.34 -5.36 -18.21
C THR A 240 -5.62 -4.03 -18.43
N ARG A 241 -4.53 -3.77 -17.71
CA ARG A 241 -3.71 -2.57 -17.86
C ARG A 241 -3.14 -2.43 -19.28
N VAL A 242 -2.57 -3.51 -19.81
CA VAL A 242 -2.00 -3.54 -21.17
C VAL A 242 -3.09 -3.30 -22.22
N ALA A 243 -4.24 -3.97 -22.11
CA ALA A 243 -5.37 -3.78 -23.01
C ALA A 243 -5.92 -2.35 -22.97
N ALA A 244 -6.07 -1.78 -21.77
CA ALA A 244 -6.53 -0.38 -21.59
C ALA A 244 -5.55 0.62 -22.22
N ARG A 245 -4.23 0.40 -22.06
CA ARG A 245 -3.19 1.23 -22.69
C ARG A 245 -3.27 1.18 -24.22
N ALA A 246 -3.38 -0.02 -24.78
CA ALA A 246 -3.49 -0.21 -26.23
C ALA A 246 -4.77 0.45 -26.78
N HIS A 247 -5.90 0.31 -26.09
CA HIS A 247 -7.16 0.96 -26.48
C HIS A 247 -7.03 2.49 -26.45
N LYS A 248 -6.44 3.06 -25.40
CA LYS A 248 -6.22 4.51 -25.27
C LYS A 248 -5.28 5.05 -26.35
N GLU A 249 -4.25 4.29 -26.73
CA GLU A 249 -3.32 4.66 -27.79
C GLU A 249 -4.02 4.64 -29.15
N ASN A 250 -4.82 3.61 -29.45
CA ASN A 250 -5.63 3.54 -30.67
C ASN A 250 -6.64 4.68 -30.76
N GLN A 251 -7.28 5.06 -29.65
CA GLN A 251 -8.17 6.22 -29.64
C GLN A 251 -7.41 7.53 -29.90
N ARG A 252 -6.25 7.73 -29.27
CA ARG A 252 -5.42 8.91 -29.52
C ARG A 252 -5.02 9.03 -30.99
N ARG A 253 -4.65 7.91 -31.64
CA ARG A 253 -4.35 7.89 -33.07
C ARG A 253 -5.55 8.29 -33.91
N LYS A 254 -6.75 7.75 -33.62
CA LYS A 254 -7.98 8.13 -34.30
C LYS A 254 -8.29 9.61 -34.15
N ASN A 255 -8.25 10.14 -32.93
CA ASN A 255 -8.54 11.56 -32.64
C ASN A 255 -7.48 12.50 -33.28
N ALA A 256 -6.20 12.09 -33.29
CA ALA A 256 -5.15 12.88 -33.95
C ALA A 256 -5.35 12.98 -35.47
N LEU A 257 -5.88 11.93 -36.07
CA LEU A 257 -6.21 11.89 -37.50
C LEU A 257 -7.51 12.65 -37.82
N GLU A 258 -8.50 12.63 -36.93
CA GLU A 258 -9.74 13.39 -37.06
C GLU A 258 -9.55 14.90 -36.83
N SER A 259 -8.60 15.29 -35.94
CA SER A 259 -8.30 16.70 -35.64
C SER A 259 -7.31 17.34 -36.61
N SER A 260 -6.51 16.58 -37.35
CA SER A 260 -5.77 17.10 -38.49
C SER A 260 -6.77 17.26 -39.64
N HIS A 261 -7.02 18.51 -40.10
CA HIS A 261 -7.69 18.77 -41.37
C HIS A 261 -6.86 18.12 -42.50
N LEU A 262 -7.02 16.83 -42.67
CA LEU A 262 -6.53 16.16 -43.86
C LEU A 262 -7.19 16.81 -45.08
N PRO A 263 -6.44 17.22 -46.10
CA PRO A 263 -7.06 17.72 -47.32
C PRO A 263 -8.12 16.72 -47.76
N PRO A 264 -9.25 17.20 -48.34
CA PRO A 264 -10.42 16.35 -48.66
C PRO A 264 -10.10 15.13 -49.52
N LYS A 265 -8.91 15.10 -50.11
CA LYS A 265 -8.42 14.01 -50.98
C LYS A 265 -7.60 12.93 -50.26
N LEU A 266 -7.20 13.15 -49.01
CA LEU A 266 -6.44 12.17 -48.20
C LEU A 266 -7.41 11.36 -47.36
N LYS A 267 -7.35 10.04 -47.45
CA LYS A 267 -8.02 9.08 -46.58
C LYS A 267 -6.96 8.27 -45.86
N ASP A 268 -7.12 8.13 -44.54
CA ASP A 268 -6.22 7.36 -43.72
C ASP A 268 -6.51 5.87 -43.79
N CYS A 269 -5.45 5.07 -43.69
CA CYS A 269 -5.54 3.62 -43.59
C CYS A 269 -5.79 3.20 -42.16
N ARG A 270 -6.77 2.34 -41.91
CA ARG A 270 -7.11 1.83 -40.58
C ARG A 270 -6.11 0.79 -40.03
N SER A 271 -5.30 0.20 -40.88
CA SER A 271 -4.26 -0.75 -40.50
C SER A 271 -2.96 -0.01 -40.19
N SER A 272 -2.23 -0.47 -39.15
CA SER A 272 -0.89 -0.02 -38.80
C SER A 272 0.20 -1.02 -39.28
N ASP A 273 -0.22 -2.08 -39.96
CA ASP A 273 0.67 -3.11 -40.47
C ASP A 273 1.19 -2.67 -41.87
N PRO A 274 2.50 -2.43 -42.00
CA PRO A 274 3.09 -2.03 -43.29
C PRO A 274 2.91 -3.06 -44.38
N ASP A 275 2.76 -4.34 -44.04
CA ASP A 275 2.62 -5.42 -45.02
C ASP A 275 1.23 -5.51 -45.68
N VAL A 276 0.23 -4.82 -45.07
CA VAL A 276 -1.16 -4.76 -45.57
C VAL A 276 -1.63 -3.35 -45.89
N THR A 277 -0.69 -2.39 -45.98
CA THR A 277 -0.98 -0.99 -46.26
C THR A 277 -0.23 -0.51 -47.47
N GLU A 278 -0.90 0.26 -48.34
CA GLU A 278 -0.32 0.90 -49.49
C GLU A 278 -0.51 2.41 -49.45
N LEU A 279 0.51 3.16 -49.83
CA LEU A 279 0.46 4.61 -49.99
C LEU A 279 0.21 4.98 -51.44
N PHE A 280 -0.96 5.56 -51.75
CA PHE A 280 -1.25 6.12 -53.06
C PHE A 280 -0.92 7.62 -53.08
N ILE A 281 -0.03 8.04 -53.94
CA ILE A 281 0.31 9.44 -54.24
C ILE A 281 -0.41 9.81 -55.53
N VAL A 282 -1.35 10.77 -55.45
CA VAL A 282 -2.16 11.26 -56.61
C VAL A 282 -1.74 12.68 -56.94
#